data_959a2ae4e4905a449bb8f57cbcdbe2cd
#
_entry.id   959a2ae4e4905a449bb8f57cbcdbe2cd
#
_cell.length_a   1.000
_cell.length_b   1.000
_cell.length_c   1.000
_cell.angle_alpha   90.00
_cell.angle_beta   90.00
_cell.angle_gamma   90.00
#
_symmetry.space_group_name_H-M   'P 1'
#
loop_
_entity.id
_entity.type
_entity.pdbx_description
1 polymer ?
#
loop_
_entity_poly.entity_id
_entity_poly.type
_entity_poly.pdbx_seq_one_letter_code
_entity_poly.pdbx_strand_id
1 'polypeptide(L)'
;MLGVPEEDHDLFLDWSHRIVKMYDFEVSKEDAEGAEGAAKDFYQYSLDLLKKRRENPKDDMITRLSQVSEDNVYLTDQQIICTIILLLNAGHEATVNTLGNGLNALLSTNIDFDEIRSKNTPTKDVVEELIRMDSPLQFFQRYVLEDTEIGEYHLPKKSKVAILLGSANHDEDQFDKPTELNFNREDKDHSSWG
;
A
#
# COMPACT_ATOMS: atom_id res chain seq x y z
N MET A 1 5.92 -6.52 14.98
CA MET A 1 4.50 -6.58 14.65
C MET A 1 4.12 -7.92 14.01
N LEU A 2 4.65 -8.32 12.86
CA LEU A 2 4.38 -9.62 12.23
C LEU A 2 4.99 -10.80 13.03
N GLY A 3 6.05 -10.60 13.77
CA GLY A 3 6.74 -11.64 14.54
C GLY A 3 7.90 -12.29 13.81
N VAL A 4 8.35 -11.66 12.73
CA VAL A 4 9.53 -12.09 11.98
C VAL A 4 10.80 -11.74 12.77
N PRO A 5 11.81 -12.62 12.85
CA PRO A 5 13.12 -12.30 13.38
C PRO A 5 13.78 -11.11 12.65
N GLU A 6 14.51 -10.29 13.39
CA GLU A 6 15.15 -9.10 12.82
C GLU A 6 16.26 -9.47 11.82
N GLU A 7 16.94 -10.58 12.04
CA GLU A 7 17.97 -11.13 11.15
C GLU A 7 17.45 -11.53 9.76
N ASP A 8 16.14 -11.77 9.62
CA ASP A 8 15.51 -12.17 8.37
C ASP A 8 14.93 -10.99 7.57
N HIS A 9 15.10 -9.76 8.06
CA HIS A 9 14.53 -8.56 7.46
C HIS A 9 14.86 -8.40 5.97
N ASP A 10 16.11 -8.64 5.60
CA ASP A 10 16.57 -8.49 4.21
C ASP A 10 15.93 -9.49 3.25
N LEU A 11 15.59 -10.71 3.73
CA LEU A 11 14.86 -11.70 2.94
C LEU A 11 13.47 -11.20 2.59
N PHE A 12 12.78 -10.61 3.57
CA PHE A 12 11.43 -10.08 3.37
C PHE A 12 11.42 -8.89 2.42
N LEU A 13 12.43 -8.06 2.50
CA LEU A 13 12.62 -6.93 1.61
C LEU A 13 12.82 -7.39 0.16
N ASP A 14 13.71 -8.38 -0.06
CA ASP A 14 13.94 -8.97 -1.39
C ASP A 14 12.65 -9.58 -1.96
N TRP A 15 11.95 -10.41 -1.18
CA TRP A 15 10.71 -11.02 -1.64
C TRP A 15 9.63 -9.99 -1.96
N SER A 16 9.47 -8.97 -1.12
CA SER A 16 8.53 -7.88 -1.37
C SER A 16 8.84 -7.17 -2.69
N HIS A 17 10.06 -6.73 -2.89
CA HIS A 17 10.51 -6.04 -4.11
C HIS A 17 10.28 -6.88 -5.38
N ARG A 18 10.49 -8.19 -5.30
CA ARG A 18 10.26 -9.08 -6.45
C ARG A 18 8.78 -9.29 -6.72
N ILE A 19 7.96 -9.41 -5.67
CA ILE A 19 6.51 -9.61 -5.80
C ILE A 19 5.82 -8.37 -6.36
N VAL A 20 6.19 -7.17 -5.91
CA VAL A 20 5.51 -5.92 -6.32
C VAL A 20 5.74 -5.57 -7.78
N LYS A 21 6.77 -6.10 -8.43
CA LYS A 21 6.97 -5.97 -9.88
C LYS A 21 5.79 -6.50 -10.71
N MET A 22 4.97 -7.38 -10.11
CA MET A 22 3.74 -7.85 -10.76
C MET A 22 2.65 -6.78 -10.90
N TYR A 23 2.81 -5.63 -10.24
CA TYR A 23 1.91 -4.48 -10.39
C TYR A 23 2.32 -3.52 -11.50
N ASP A 24 3.49 -3.73 -12.13
CA ASP A 24 3.96 -2.92 -13.24
C ASP A 24 3.03 -3.05 -14.46
N PHE A 25 3.02 -2.01 -15.30
CA PHE A 25 2.15 -1.97 -16.49
C PHE A 25 2.50 -3.07 -17.49
N GLU A 26 3.80 -3.32 -17.67
CA GLU A 26 4.34 -4.42 -18.47
C GLU A 26 5.26 -5.26 -17.61
N VAL A 27 4.87 -6.50 -17.37
CA VAL A 27 5.67 -7.46 -16.59
C VAL A 27 6.48 -8.33 -17.53
N SER A 28 7.79 -8.32 -17.39
CA SER A 28 8.66 -9.22 -18.14
C SER A 28 8.49 -10.67 -17.68
N LYS A 29 8.86 -11.64 -18.53
CA LYS A 29 8.84 -13.05 -18.12
C LYS A 29 9.78 -13.32 -16.95
N GLU A 30 10.94 -12.66 -16.92
CA GLU A 30 11.93 -12.77 -15.85
C GLU A 30 11.37 -12.25 -14.52
N ASP A 31 10.71 -11.10 -14.54
CA ASP A 31 10.09 -10.54 -13.34
C ASP A 31 8.94 -11.43 -12.82
N ALA A 32 8.12 -11.98 -13.72
CA ALA A 32 7.05 -12.90 -13.35
C ALA A 32 7.60 -14.18 -12.72
N GLU A 33 8.63 -14.81 -13.31
CA GLU A 33 9.29 -15.99 -12.74
C GLU A 33 9.98 -15.65 -11.40
N GLY A 34 10.59 -14.46 -11.31
CA GLY A 34 11.19 -13.95 -10.08
C GLY A 34 10.17 -13.75 -8.98
N ALA A 35 9.02 -13.15 -9.27
CA ALA A 35 7.94 -12.94 -8.32
C ALA A 35 7.32 -14.28 -7.84
N GLU A 36 7.12 -15.23 -8.76
CA GLU A 36 6.62 -16.57 -8.40
C GLU A 36 7.59 -17.30 -7.46
N GLY A 37 8.90 -17.23 -7.72
CA GLY A 37 9.92 -17.79 -6.84
C GLY A 37 9.87 -17.14 -5.45
N ALA A 38 9.88 -15.82 -5.39
CA ALA A 38 9.78 -15.08 -4.14
C ALA A 38 8.51 -15.41 -3.35
N ALA A 39 7.37 -15.52 -4.01
CA ALA A 39 6.10 -15.87 -3.36
C ALA A 39 6.13 -17.29 -2.77
N LYS A 40 6.76 -18.26 -3.45
CA LYS A 40 6.94 -19.63 -2.93
C LYS A 40 7.85 -19.66 -1.71
N ASP A 41 8.98 -18.97 -1.75
CA ASP A 41 9.94 -18.91 -0.64
C ASP A 41 9.31 -18.24 0.57
N PHE A 42 8.62 -17.12 0.36
CA PHE A 42 7.89 -16.41 1.40
C PHE A 42 6.79 -17.27 2.02
N TYR A 43 6.02 -17.99 1.18
CA TYR A 43 5.00 -18.90 1.66
C TYR A 43 5.58 -20.00 2.55
N GLN A 44 6.66 -20.64 2.11
CA GLN A 44 7.31 -21.71 2.86
C GLN A 44 7.88 -21.23 4.20
N TYR A 45 8.56 -20.08 4.19
CA TYR A 45 9.06 -19.46 5.41
C TYR A 45 7.92 -19.17 6.41
N SER A 46 6.85 -18.55 5.91
CA SER A 46 5.68 -18.21 6.73
C SER A 46 5.00 -19.44 7.31
N LEU A 47 4.92 -20.54 6.54
CA LEU A 47 4.39 -21.81 7.02
C LEU A 47 5.23 -22.39 8.18
N ASP A 48 6.54 -22.33 8.06
CA ASP A 48 7.44 -22.86 9.11
C ASP A 48 7.41 -21.96 10.35
N LEU A 49 7.29 -20.65 10.16
CA LEU A 49 7.13 -19.71 11.26
C LEU A 49 5.79 -19.88 11.99
N LEU A 50 4.70 -20.11 11.24
CA LEU A 50 3.38 -20.40 11.79
C LEU A 50 3.37 -21.67 12.66
N LYS A 51 4.04 -22.76 12.21
CA LYS A 51 4.21 -23.99 12.98
C LYS A 51 4.94 -23.70 14.30
N LYS A 52 6.05 -22.97 14.23
CA LYS A 52 6.83 -22.57 15.42
C LYS A 52 5.99 -21.74 16.40
N ARG A 53 5.10 -20.86 15.90
CA ARG A 53 4.23 -20.02 16.74
C ARG A 53 3.11 -20.81 17.39
N ARG A 54 2.60 -21.86 16.77
CA ARG A 54 1.62 -22.78 17.39
C ARG A 54 2.21 -23.56 18.55
N GLU A 55 3.48 -23.97 18.42
CA GLU A 55 4.20 -24.65 19.50
C GLU A 55 4.62 -23.68 20.62
N ASN A 56 5.08 -22.50 20.25
CA ASN A 56 5.58 -21.46 21.16
C ASN A 56 4.95 -20.09 20.80
N PRO A 57 3.73 -19.80 21.28
CA PRO A 57 3.04 -18.55 21.02
C PRO A 57 3.84 -17.32 21.50
N LYS A 58 3.82 -16.24 20.71
CA LYS A 58 4.40 -14.94 21.06
C LYS A 58 3.36 -13.85 20.93
N ASP A 59 3.63 -12.66 21.46
CA ASP A 59 2.78 -11.49 21.26
C ASP A 59 3.07 -10.88 19.88
N ASP A 60 2.62 -11.57 18.82
CA ASP A 60 2.78 -11.18 17.44
C ASP A 60 1.51 -11.50 16.61
N MET A 61 1.44 -10.92 15.42
CA MET A 61 0.29 -11.07 14.54
C MET A 61 0.10 -12.52 14.07
N ILE A 62 1.18 -13.25 13.82
CA ILE A 62 1.11 -14.66 13.37
C ILE A 62 0.42 -15.52 14.43
N THR A 63 0.81 -15.35 15.69
CA THR A 63 0.15 -16.02 16.81
C THR A 63 -1.31 -15.64 16.90
N ARG A 64 -1.65 -14.34 16.81
CA ARG A 64 -3.02 -13.86 16.87
C ARG A 64 -3.88 -14.42 15.74
N LEU A 65 -3.40 -14.37 14.50
CA LEU A 65 -4.12 -14.93 13.34
C LEU A 65 -4.34 -16.44 13.47
N SER A 66 -3.38 -17.17 14.07
CA SER A 66 -3.52 -18.62 14.30
C SER A 66 -4.58 -19.00 15.31
N GLN A 67 -5.02 -18.04 16.13
CA GLN A 67 -5.99 -18.21 17.22
C GLN A 67 -7.35 -17.56 16.92
N VAL A 68 -7.45 -16.77 15.86
CA VAL A 68 -8.72 -16.12 15.46
C VAL A 68 -9.73 -17.17 15.03
N SER A 69 -10.92 -17.10 15.61
CA SER A 69 -12.06 -17.91 15.20
C SER A 69 -13.35 -17.09 15.28
N GLU A 70 -14.26 -17.33 14.34
CA GLU A 70 -15.63 -16.86 14.37
C GLU A 70 -16.54 -18.10 14.34
N ASP A 71 -17.44 -18.23 15.30
CA ASP A 71 -18.32 -19.41 15.46
C ASP A 71 -17.56 -20.76 15.47
N ASN A 72 -16.36 -20.79 16.06
CA ASN A 72 -15.44 -21.94 16.05
C ASN A 72 -14.87 -22.30 14.66
N VAL A 73 -14.98 -21.41 13.68
CA VAL A 73 -14.30 -21.55 12.38
C VAL A 73 -12.97 -20.82 12.44
N TYR A 74 -11.88 -21.56 12.28
CA TYR A 74 -10.51 -21.02 12.29
C TYR A 74 -10.03 -20.77 10.87
N LEU A 75 -9.12 -19.77 10.72
CA LEU A 75 -8.42 -19.56 9.47
C LEU A 75 -7.56 -20.78 9.13
N THR A 76 -7.57 -21.20 7.87
CA THR A 76 -6.65 -22.20 7.36
C THR A 76 -5.22 -21.65 7.30
N ASP A 77 -4.21 -22.52 7.30
CA ASP A 77 -2.81 -22.13 7.15
C ASP A 77 -2.59 -21.26 5.91
N GLN A 78 -3.21 -21.64 4.80
CA GLN A 78 -3.15 -20.87 3.56
C GLN A 78 -3.72 -19.43 3.73
N GLN A 79 -4.88 -19.30 4.36
CA GLN A 79 -5.48 -17.97 4.61
C GLN A 79 -4.58 -17.12 5.51
N ILE A 80 -4.03 -17.69 6.57
CA ILE A 80 -3.10 -16.99 7.47
C ILE A 80 -1.87 -16.52 6.69
N ILE A 81 -1.23 -17.40 5.92
CA ILE A 81 0.00 -17.09 5.18
C ILE A 81 -0.27 -16.04 4.10
N CYS A 82 -1.34 -16.19 3.31
CA CYS A 82 -1.72 -15.20 2.31
C CYS A 82 -2.00 -13.83 2.95
N THR A 83 -2.61 -13.80 4.13
CA THR A 83 -2.84 -12.56 4.89
C THR A 83 -1.52 -11.92 5.33
N ILE A 84 -0.56 -12.70 5.82
CA ILE A 84 0.76 -12.20 6.21
C ILE A 84 1.50 -11.59 5.02
N ILE A 85 1.52 -12.29 3.87
CA ILE A 85 2.15 -11.81 2.64
C ILE A 85 1.49 -10.52 2.17
N LEU A 86 0.15 -10.47 2.16
CA LEU A 86 -0.60 -9.28 1.78
C LEU A 86 -0.28 -8.10 2.69
N LEU A 87 -0.33 -8.29 4.00
CA LEU A 87 -0.09 -7.21 4.96
C LEU A 87 1.33 -6.67 4.89
N LEU A 88 2.33 -7.53 4.63
CA LEU A 88 3.70 -7.07 4.45
C LEU A 88 3.82 -6.22 3.18
N ASN A 89 3.40 -6.74 2.04
CA ASN A 89 3.53 -6.02 0.77
C ASN A 89 2.74 -4.71 0.77
N ALA A 90 1.49 -4.73 1.24
CA ALA A 90 0.66 -3.54 1.32
C ALA A 90 1.19 -2.49 2.32
N GLY A 91 1.77 -2.94 3.43
CA GLY A 91 2.27 -2.05 4.49
C GLY A 91 3.69 -1.53 4.28
N HIS A 92 4.45 -2.08 3.35
CA HIS A 92 5.84 -1.70 3.10
C HIS A 92 5.97 -0.62 2.03
N GLU A 93 5.68 -0.93 0.78
CA GLU A 93 5.96 -0.05 -0.37
C GLU A 93 5.25 1.32 -0.26
N ALA A 94 3.94 1.30 -0.03
CA ALA A 94 3.18 2.54 0.07
C ALA A 94 3.64 3.42 1.24
N THR A 95 3.99 2.81 2.38
CA THR A 95 4.45 3.55 3.56
C THR A 95 5.81 4.19 3.34
N VAL A 96 6.76 3.48 2.75
CA VAL A 96 8.11 4.00 2.42
C VAL A 96 8.00 5.13 1.41
N ASN A 97 7.20 4.94 0.35
CA ASN A 97 6.98 5.97 -0.67
C ASN A 97 6.28 7.20 -0.08
N THR A 98 5.24 7.02 0.75
CA THR A 98 4.56 8.13 1.44
C THR A 98 5.55 8.95 2.27
N LEU A 99 6.43 8.29 3.03
CA LEU A 99 7.41 8.98 3.86
C LEU A 99 8.43 9.74 3.01
N GLY A 100 8.97 9.10 1.96
CA GLY A 100 9.94 9.71 1.05
C GLY A 100 9.35 10.89 0.28
N ASN A 101 8.19 10.72 -0.33
CA ASN A 101 7.48 11.75 -1.08
C ASN A 101 7.08 12.91 -0.17
N GLY A 102 6.50 12.61 0.99
CA GLY A 102 6.10 13.63 1.96
C GLY A 102 7.27 14.45 2.47
N LEU A 103 8.41 13.82 2.80
CA LEU A 103 9.61 14.53 3.20
C LEU A 103 10.18 15.38 2.06
N ASN A 104 10.20 14.85 0.83
CA ASN A 104 10.63 15.61 -0.34
C ASN A 104 9.72 16.82 -0.59
N ALA A 105 8.41 16.68 -0.49
CA ALA A 105 7.45 17.78 -0.64
C ALA A 105 7.69 18.86 0.42
N LEU A 106 7.89 18.49 1.69
CA LEU A 106 8.20 19.43 2.77
C LEU A 106 9.52 20.17 2.56
N LEU A 107 10.57 19.48 2.14
CA LEU A 107 11.90 20.06 1.92
C LEU A 107 11.96 20.92 0.65
N SER A 108 11.12 20.64 -0.34
CA SER A 108 11.04 21.40 -1.60
C SER A 108 10.20 22.68 -1.46
N THR A 109 9.41 22.78 -0.41
CA THR A 109 8.65 23.97 -0.06
C THR A 109 9.39 24.75 1.04
N ASN A 110 9.29 26.07 1.06
CA ASN A 110 9.86 26.88 2.14
C ASN A 110 8.98 26.87 3.40
N ILE A 111 8.40 25.72 3.72
CA ILE A 111 7.56 25.57 4.92
C ILE A 111 8.47 25.45 6.14
N ASP A 112 8.24 26.30 7.12
CA ASP A 112 8.90 26.22 8.42
C ASP A 112 8.24 25.12 9.28
N PHE A 113 9.01 24.09 9.61
CA PHE A 113 8.55 23.01 10.50
C PHE A 113 8.11 23.50 11.87
N ASP A 114 8.73 24.56 12.39
CA ASP A 114 8.32 25.16 13.65
C ASP A 114 6.98 25.88 13.50
N GLU A 115 6.64 26.38 12.33
CA GLU A 115 5.33 26.96 12.05
C GLU A 115 4.22 25.88 12.08
N ILE A 116 4.45 24.70 11.49
CA ILE A 116 3.51 23.58 11.56
C ILE A 116 3.26 23.18 13.02
N ARG A 117 4.33 23.08 13.81
CA ARG A 117 4.25 22.73 15.24
C ARG A 117 3.57 23.80 16.08
N SER A 118 3.88 25.07 15.83
CA SER A 118 3.36 26.21 16.62
C SER A 118 1.88 26.50 16.33
N LYS A 119 1.40 26.24 15.12
CA LYS A 119 -0.01 26.40 14.72
C LYS A 119 -0.92 25.29 15.26
N ASN A 120 -0.36 24.31 15.95
CA ASN A 120 -1.08 23.17 16.49
C ASN A 120 -1.88 22.42 15.41
N THR A 121 -1.34 22.35 14.18
CA THR A 121 -1.96 21.65 13.07
C THR A 121 -1.99 20.15 13.41
N PRO A 122 -3.14 19.49 13.32
CA PRO A 122 -3.23 18.07 13.60
C PRO A 122 -2.30 17.25 12.69
N THR A 123 -1.52 16.35 13.25
CA THR A 123 -0.60 15.49 12.48
C THR A 123 -1.32 14.74 11.36
N LYS A 124 -2.58 14.34 11.59
CA LYS A 124 -3.42 13.72 10.57
C LYS A 124 -3.55 14.62 9.34
N ASP A 125 -3.85 15.88 9.51
CA ASP A 125 -4.07 16.82 8.41
C ASP A 125 -2.79 17.07 7.61
N VAL A 126 -1.64 17.09 8.28
CA VAL A 126 -0.33 17.15 7.62
C VAL A 126 -0.10 15.92 6.76
N VAL A 127 -0.34 14.72 7.31
CA VAL A 127 -0.13 13.46 6.59
C VAL A 127 -1.05 13.33 5.38
N GLU A 128 -2.35 13.63 5.53
CA GLU A 128 -3.32 13.56 4.43
C GLU A 128 -2.94 14.52 3.28
N GLU A 129 -2.54 15.76 3.59
CA GLU A 129 -2.13 16.71 2.55
C GLU A 129 -0.83 16.29 1.85
N LEU A 130 0.13 15.70 2.58
CA LEU A 130 1.35 15.16 1.97
C LEU A 130 1.05 13.99 1.03
N ILE A 131 0.12 13.11 1.41
CA ILE A 131 -0.33 11.99 0.59
C ILE A 131 -1.11 12.48 -0.64
N ARG A 132 -1.93 13.53 -0.50
CA ARG A 132 -2.60 14.16 -1.64
C ARG A 132 -1.59 14.76 -2.62
N MET A 133 -0.60 15.50 -2.10
CA MET A 133 0.38 16.24 -2.92
C MET A 133 1.25 15.31 -3.76
N ASP A 134 1.69 14.20 -3.19
CA ASP A 134 2.48 13.19 -3.91
C ASP A 134 2.08 11.79 -3.47
N SER A 135 1.06 11.27 -4.13
CA SER A 135 0.47 9.97 -3.81
C SER A 135 1.48 8.85 -3.94
N PRO A 136 1.58 7.96 -2.96
CA PRO A 136 2.47 6.80 -3.04
C PRO A 136 2.10 5.86 -4.20
N LEU A 137 0.82 5.84 -4.58
CA LEU A 137 0.28 5.12 -5.72
C LEU A 137 -0.24 6.15 -6.74
N GLN A 138 0.49 6.31 -7.85
CA GLN A 138 0.18 7.33 -8.86
C GLN A 138 -0.98 6.93 -9.78
N PHE A 139 -1.11 5.63 -10.06
CA PHE A 139 -2.22 5.11 -10.85
C PHE A 139 -2.60 3.71 -10.42
N PHE A 140 -3.83 3.29 -10.76
CA PHE A 140 -4.31 1.94 -10.51
C PHE A 140 -5.01 1.39 -11.75
N GLN A 141 -4.77 0.10 -12.07
CA GLN A 141 -5.42 -0.55 -13.21
C GLN A 141 -6.72 -1.25 -12.77
N ARG A 142 -7.71 -1.22 -13.65
CA ARG A 142 -8.94 -1.99 -13.53
C ARG A 142 -9.23 -2.74 -14.82
N TYR A 143 -9.84 -3.90 -14.71
CA TYR A 143 -10.40 -4.62 -15.86
C TYR A 143 -11.90 -4.37 -15.92
N VAL A 144 -12.39 -4.09 -17.10
CA VAL A 144 -13.81 -3.92 -17.38
C VAL A 144 -14.46 -5.31 -17.40
N LEU A 145 -15.36 -5.59 -16.47
CA LEU A 145 -16.00 -6.91 -16.32
C LEU A 145 -17.18 -7.10 -17.25
N GLU A 146 -17.85 -6.02 -17.65
CA GLU A 146 -18.96 -5.98 -18.61
C GLU A 146 -18.91 -4.66 -19.41
N ASP A 147 -19.51 -4.65 -20.59
CA ASP A 147 -19.57 -3.42 -21.39
C ASP A 147 -20.20 -2.30 -20.56
N THR A 148 -19.51 -1.17 -20.45
CA THR A 148 -19.94 -0.05 -19.61
C THR A 148 -19.60 1.29 -20.29
N GLU A 149 -20.17 2.37 -19.78
CA GLU A 149 -19.90 3.73 -20.24
C GLU A 149 -19.39 4.59 -19.08
N ILE A 150 -18.37 5.42 -19.36
CA ILE A 150 -17.91 6.46 -18.45
C ILE A 150 -17.93 7.79 -19.23
N GLY A 151 -18.86 8.68 -18.87
CA GLY A 151 -19.13 9.89 -19.63
C GLY A 151 -19.54 9.54 -21.05
N GLU A 152 -18.81 10.02 -22.05
CA GLU A 152 -19.04 9.75 -23.47
C GLU A 152 -18.28 8.54 -24.03
N TYR A 153 -17.50 7.85 -23.17
CA TYR A 153 -16.62 6.76 -23.61
C TYR A 153 -17.25 5.41 -23.35
N HIS A 154 -17.37 4.61 -24.40
CA HIS A 154 -17.74 3.20 -24.29
C HIS A 154 -16.51 2.37 -23.97
N LEU A 155 -16.59 1.60 -22.88
CA LEU A 155 -15.54 0.70 -22.42
C LEU A 155 -15.96 -0.76 -22.64
N PRO A 156 -15.38 -1.45 -23.63
CA PRO A 156 -15.69 -2.84 -23.89
C PRO A 156 -15.23 -3.74 -22.75
N LYS A 157 -15.97 -4.81 -22.53
CA LYS A 157 -15.57 -5.90 -21.63
C LYS A 157 -14.14 -6.38 -21.93
N LYS A 158 -13.37 -6.64 -20.90
CA LYS A 158 -11.96 -7.06 -20.90
C LYS A 158 -10.96 -5.94 -21.28
N SER A 159 -11.39 -4.74 -21.55
CA SER A 159 -10.45 -3.62 -21.67
C SER A 159 -9.81 -3.31 -20.32
N LYS A 160 -8.60 -2.74 -20.37
CA LYS A 160 -7.89 -2.21 -19.20
C LYS A 160 -8.14 -0.71 -19.11
N VAL A 161 -8.40 -0.22 -17.91
CA VAL A 161 -8.54 1.20 -17.61
C VAL A 161 -7.49 1.57 -16.56
N ALA A 162 -6.74 2.63 -16.79
CA ALA A 162 -5.87 3.22 -15.80
C ALA A 162 -6.59 4.38 -15.11
N ILE A 163 -6.67 4.34 -13.79
CA ILE A 163 -7.20 5.41 -12.95
C ILE A 163 -5.99 6.19 -12.44
N LEU A 164 -5.87 7.46 -12.81
CA LEU A 164 -4.73 8.30 -12.47
C LEU A 164 -4.99 9.02 -11.14
N LEU A 165 -4.68 8.36 -10.03
CA LEU A 165 -4.93 8.86 -8.67
C LEU A 165 -4.15 10.14 -8.38
N GLY A 166 -2.86 10.18 -8.76
CA GLY A 166 -2.04 11.38 -8.61
C GLY A 166 -2.59 12.58 -9.39
N SER A 167 -3.12 12.36 -10.60
CA SER A 167 -3.73 13.43 -11.39
C SER A 167 -5.04 13.92 -10.77
N ALA A 168 -5.88 13.01 -10.27
CA ALA A 168 -7.14 13.36 -9.62
C ALA A 168 -6.93 14.23 -8.37
N ASN A 169 -5.82 14.01 -7.66
CA ASN A 169 -5.47 14.80 -6.48
C ASN A 169 -4.97 16.22 -6.82
N HIS A 170 -4.76 16.52 -8.09
CA HIS A 170 -4.36 17.83 -8.60
C HIS A 170 -5.43 18.46 -9.51
N ASP A 171 -6.67 17.98 -9.44
CA ASP A 171 -7.79 18.52 -10.16
C ASP A 171 -8.20 19.89 -9.58
N GLU A 172 -8.14 20.94 -10.41
CA GLU A 172 -8.46 22.32 -10.00
C GLU A 172 -9.98 22.53 -9.77
N ASP A 173 -10.81 21.65 -10.29
CA ASP A 173 -12.25 21.67 -10.03
C ASP A 173 -12.59 21.11 -8.63
N GLN A 174 -11.72 20.27 -8.08
CA GLN A 174 -11.88 19.65 -6.77
C GLN A 174 -11.07 20.38 -5.69
N PHE A 175 -9.83 20.78 -5.98
CA PHE A 175 -8.92 21.34 -5.00
C PHE A 175 -8.49 22.77 -5.37
N ASP A 176 -8.74 23.74 -4.49
CA ASP A 176 -8.19 25.08 -4.67
C ASP A 176 -6.65 25.04 -4.57
N LYS A 177 -5.97 25.59 -5.60
CA LYS A 177 -4.52 25.60 -5.72
C LYS A 177 -3.88 24.22 -5.44
N PRO A 178 -4.18 23.21 -6.25
CA PRO A 178 -3.84 21.81 -5.96
C PRO A 178 -2.33 21.55 -5.90
N THR A 179 -1.50 22.41 -6.47
CA THR A 179 -0.03 22.31 -6.47
C THR A 179 0.64 22.96 -5.24
N GLU A 180 -0.13 23.62 -4.38
CA GLU A 180 0.36 24.22 -3.14
C GLU A 180 0.04 23.31 -1.93
N LEU A 181 0.99 23.13 -1.02
CA LEU A 181 0.73 22.46 0.26
C LEU A 181 -0.13 23.37 1.16
N ASN A 182 -1.27 22.85 1.61
CA ASN A 182 -2.18 23.55 2.51
C ASN A 182 -2.75 22.60 3.57
N PHE A 183 -2.15 22.54 4.74
CA PHE A 183 -2.57 21.68 5.84
C PHE A 183 -3.93 22.06 6.47
N ASN A 184 -4.47 23.22 6.12
CA ASN A 184 -5.79 23.69 6.55
C ASN A 184 -6.83 23.58 5.43
N ARG A 185 -6.60 22.75 4.43
CA ARG A 185 -7.54 22.51 3.34
C ARG A 185 -8.87 22.02 3.89
N GLU A 186 -9.97 22.60 3.41
CA GLU A 186 -11.31 22.22 3.84
C GLU A 186 -11.69 20.86 3.22
N ASP A 187 -11.45 20.70 1.92
CA ASP A 187 -11.63 19.44 1.23
C ASP A 187 -10.36 18.57 1.35
N LYS A 188 -10.53 17.41 1.95
CA LYS A 188 -9.45 16.44 2.21
C LYS A 188 -9.74 15.09 1.55
N ASP A 189 -10.79 15.00 0.72
CA ASP A 189 -11.22 13.75 0.08
C ASP A 189 -10.35 13.47 -1.16
N HIS A 190 -9.08 13.15 -0.92
CA HIS A 190 -8.15 12.75 -1.97
C HIS A 190 -8.28 11.27 -2.35
N SER A 191 -7.89 10.93 -3.58
CA SER A 191 -8.04 9.59 -4.16
C SER A 191 -6.83 8.67 -3.95
N SER A 192 -5.88 9.01 -3.07
CA SER A 192 -4.60 8.28 -2.94
C SER A 192 -4.73 6.83 -2.45
N TRP A 193 -5.86 6.48 -1.88
CA TRP A 193 -6.13 5.13 -1.37
C TRP A 193 -6.95 4.26 -2.34
N GLY A 194 -7.38 4.80 -3.47
CA GLY A 194 -8.15 4.14 -4.53
C GLY A 194 -9.64 4.17 -4.35
#